data_d99fc12618a8e0e9f97500b8972cc43f
#
_entry.id   d99fc12618a8e0e9f97500b8972cc43f
#
_cell.length_a   1.000
_cell.length_b   1.000
_cell.length_c   1.000
_cell.angle_alpha   90.00
_cell.angle_beta   90.00
_cell.angle_gamma   90.00
#
_symmetry.space_group_name_H-M   'P 1'
#
loop_
_entity.id
_entity.type
_entity.pdbx_description
1 polymer ?
#
loop_
_entity_poly.entity_id
_entity_poly.type
_entity_poly.pdbx_seq_one_letter_code
_entity_poly.pdbx_strand_id
1 'polypeptide(L)'
;MMSIAPGESLPDIALTAPDGSAVRPSDFAGKKLVLFFYPKDDTPGCTTENLDFSALSADFTKAGTALLGISKDPPKKHLKFIEKHSLTAPLASDPEEGGLSDALGFWTEKSMYGRSYMGMVRSTVLVGADG
;
A
#
# COMPACT_ATOMS: atom_id res chain seq x y z
N MET A 1 -19.77 -0.94 6.07
CA MET A 1 -18.30 -0.87 5.90
C MET A 1 -17.79 -2.25 5.46
N MET A 2 -17.05 -2.28 4.37
CA MET A 2 -16.39 -3.51 3.96
C MET A 2 -15.09 -3.69 4.73
N SER A 3 -14.78 -4.92 5.09
CA SER A 3 -13.52 -5.29 5.72
C SER A 3 -13.12 -6.66 5.19
N ILE A 4 -11.88 -7.06 5.44
CA ILE A 4 -11.37 -8.35 4.99
C ILE A 4 -10.96 -9.18 6.20
N ALA A 5 -11.18 -10.49 6.11
CA ALA A 5 -10.73 -11.45 7.11
C ALA A 5 -9.71 -12.42 6.48
N PRO A 6 -8.82 -13.01 7.29
CA PRO A 6 -7.90 -14.03 6.77
C PRO A 6 -8.65 -15.15 6.06
N GLY A 7 -8.14 -15.58 4.92
CA GLY A 7 -8.76 -16.62 4.09
C GLY A 7 -9.70 -16.10 3.02
N GLU A 8 -10.07 -14.83 3.05
CA GLU A 8 -10.89 -14.22 2.00
C GLU A 8 -10.02 -13.80 0.81
N SER A 9 -10.63 -13.79 -0.39
CA SER A 9 -9.96 -13.29 -1.59
C SER A 9 -9.83 -11.78 -1.56
N LEU A 10 -8.68 -11.27 -1.99
CA LEU A 10 -8.44 -9.83 -2.10
C LEU A 10 -9.20 -9.26 -3.31
N PRO A 11 -9.94 -8.16 -3.17
CA PRO A 11 -10.55 -7.49 -4.32
C PRO A 11 -9.49 -7.06 -5.33
N ASP A 12 -9.76 -7.26 -6.63
CA ASP A 12 -8.83 -6.92 -7.71
C ASP A 12 -9.07 -5.49 -8.20
N ILE A 13 -8.73 -4.52 -7.38
CA ILE A 13 -8.94 -3.10 -7.66
C ILE A 13 -7.64 -2.48 -8.19
N ALA A 14 -7.73 -1.74 -9.29
CA ALA A 14 -6.57 -1.10 -9.91
C ALA A 14 -6.01 0.03 -9.06
N LEU A 15 -4.69 0.05 -8.96
CA LEU A 15 -3.88 1.11 -8.34
C LEU A 15 -3.07 1.79 -9.44
N THR A 16 -2.46 2.93 -9.15
CA THR A 16 -1.63 3.65 -10.11
C THR A 16 -0.18 3.66 -9.64
N ALA A 17 0.72 3.15 -10.48
CA ALA A 17 2.16 3.19 -10.22
C ALA A 17 2.70 4.62 -10.35
N PRO A 18 3.90 4.91 -9.79
CA PRO A 18 4.47 6.26 -9.88
C PRO A 18 4.69 6.76 -11.31
N ASP A 19 4.84 5.87 -12.29
CA ASP A 19 4.96 6.22 -13.72
C ASP A 19 3.61 6.42 -14.41
N GLY A 20 2.50 6.29 -13.69
CA GLY A 20 1.14 6.45 -14.20
C GLY A 20 0.50 5.18 -14.73
N SER A 21 1.22 4.06 -14.78
CA SER A 21 0.65 2.79 -15.24
C SER A 21 -0.26 2.15 -14.19
N ALA A 22 -1.18 1.29 -14.65
CA ALA A 22 -2.06 0.56 -13.76
C ALA A 22 -1.34 -0.64 -13.13
N VAL A 23 -1.61 -0.87 -11.85
CA VAL A 23 -1.11 -2.03 -11.09
C VAL A 23 -2.30 -2.66 -10.38
N ARG A 24 -2.46 -3.96 -10.51
CA ARG A 24 -3.54 -4.71 -9.84
C ARG A 24 -2.97 -5.80 -8.95
N PRO A 25 -3.66 -6.16 -7.86
CA PRO A 25 -3.26 -7.34 -7.09
C PRO A 25 -3.11 -8.60 -7.94
N SER A 26 -3.95 -8.78 -8.95
CA SER A 26 -3.88 -9.93 -9.87
C SER A 26 -2.61 -9.99 -10.70
N ASP A 27 -1.88 -8.89 -10.86
CA ASP A 27 -0.59 -8.86 -11.55
C ASP A 27 0.46 -9.71 -10.83
N PHE A 28 0.23 -10.01 -9.56
CA PHE A 28 1.13 -10.80 -8.72
C PHE A 28 0.66 -12.24 -8.52
N ALA A 29 -0.33 -12.68 -9.30
CA ALA A 29 -0.83 -14.05 -9.23
C ALA A 29 0.32 -15.08 -9.38
N GLY A 30 0.29 -16.14 -8.57
CA GLY A 30 1.36 -17.12 -8.53
C GLY A 30 2.51 -16.78 -7.59
N LYS A 31 2.50 -15.61 -6.99
CA LYS A 31 3.49 -15.16 -5.99
C LYS A 31 2.78 -14.70 -4.72
N LYS A 32 3.46 -14.78 -3.60
CA LYS A 32 3.00 -14.11 -2.39
C LYS A 32 3.22 -12.61 -2.55
N LEU A 33 2.30 -11.82 -1.97
CA LEU A 33 2.35 -10.37 -2.06
C LEU A 33 2.16 -9.78 -0.67
N VAL A 34 3.05 -8.89 -0.25
CA VAL A 34 2.88 -8.08 0.95
C VAL A 34 2.45 -6.69 0.55
N LEU A 35 1.26 -6.30 0.98
CA LEU A 35 0.74 -4.95 0.82
C LEU A 35 0.89 -4.21 2.15
N PHE A 36 1.56 -3.07 2.14
CA PHE A 36 1.61 -2.23 3.34
C PHE A 36 0.94 -0.88 3.03
N PHE A 37 -0.12 -0.62 3.77
CA PHE A 37 -0.92 0.60 3.65
C PHE A 37 -0.43 1.61 4.66
N TYR A 38 -0.18 2.84 4.24
CA TYR A 38 0.32 3.88 5.13
C TYR A 38 -0.37 5.22 4.84
N PRO A 39 -0.45 6.12 5.86
CA PRO A 39 -1.23 7.36 5.73
C PRO A 39 -0.73 8.35 4.69
N LYS A 40 0.57 8.67 4.65
CA LYS A 40 1.06 9.76 3.82
C LYS A 40 2.57 9.70 3.59
N ASP A 41 2.98 9.95 2.34
CA ASP A 41 4.39 10.03 1.96
C ASP A 41 5.12 11.12 2.76
N ASP A 42 6.38 10.84 3.05
CA ASP A 42 7.33 11.78 3.65
C ASP A 42 6.93 12.28 5.04
N THR A 43 6.09 11.54 5.75
CA THR A 43 5.85 11.74 7.18
C THR A 43 6.80 10.85 7.97
N PRO A 44 7.18 11.19 9.23
CA PRO A 44 8.20 10.43 9.95
C PRO A 44 7.96 8.95 10.07
N GLY A 45 6.77 8.52 10.51
CA GLY A 45 6.44 7.11 10.67
C GLY A 45 6.37 6.35 9.35
N CYS A 46 5.79 6.96 8.32
CA CYS A 46 5.69 6.35 6.99
C CYS A 46 7.06 6.27 6.31
N THR A 47 7.91 7.25 6.51
CA THR A 47 9.28 7.23 6.00
C THR A 47 10.06 6.06 6.62
N THR A 48 9.99 5.89 7.94
CA THR A 48 10.65 4.79 8.64
C THR A 48 10.14 3.44 8.12
N GLU A 49 8.84 3.27 7.98
CA GLU A 49 8.23 2.04 7.46
C GLU A 49 8.73 1.72 6.04
N ASN A 50 8.73 2.72 5.16
CA ASN A 50 9.19 2.54 3.77
C ASN A 50 10.68 2.24 3.70
N LEU A 51 11.50 2.85 4.55
CA LEU A 51 12.93 2.56 4.63
C LEU A 51 13.17 1.12 5.11
N ASP A 52 12.42 0.67 6.10
CA ASP A 52 12.53 -0.70 6.62
C ASP A 52 12.14 -1.73 5.56
N PHE A 53 11.03 -1.55 4.87
CA PHE A 53 10.63 -2.44 3.78
C PHE A 53 11.63 -2.40 2.63
N SER A 54 12.16 -1.24 2.29
CA SER A 54 13.18 -1.10 1.23
C SER A 54 14.46 -1.84 1.61
N ALA A 55 14.90 -1.74 2.85
CA ALA A 55 16.08 -2.47 3.33
C ALA A 55 15.88 -3.99 3.27
N LEU A 56 14.66 -4.47 3.44
CA LEU A 56 14.31 -5.90 3.42
C LEU A 56 13.84 -6.39 2.05
N SER A 57 13.76 -5.52 1.04
CA SER A 57 13.15 -5.88 -0.26
C SER A 57 13.83 -7.07 -0.94
N ALA A 58 15.15 -7.19 -0.84
CA ALA A 58 15.89 -8.33 -1.40
C ALA A 58 15.52 -9.63 -0.68
N ASP A 59 15.29 -9.58 0.62
CA ASP A 59 14.90 -10.77 1.40
C ASP A 59 13.50 -11.24 1.01
N PHE A 60 12.57 -10.30 0.79
CA PHE A 60 11.23 -10.65 0.29
C PHE A 60 11.30 -11.28 -1.09
N THR A 61 12.12 -10.75 -1.99
CA THR A 61 12.32 -11.32 -3.32
C THR A 61 12.87 -12.75 -3.25
N LYS A 62 13.85 -12.99 -2.38
CA LYS A 62 14.40 -14.33 -2.15
C LYS A 62 13.36 -15.31 -1.62
N ALA A 63 12.40 -14.81 -0.85
CA ALA A 63 11.29 -15.63 -0.33
C ALA A 63 10.15 -15.79 -1.34
N GLY A 64 10.31 -15.36 -2.59
CA GLY A 64 9.27 -15.44 -3.62
C GLY A 64 8.10 -14.52 -3.36
N THR A 65 8.34 -13.41 -2.67
CA THR A 65 7.30 -12.49 -2.22
C THR A 65 7.53 -11.10 -2.80
N ALA A 66 6.48 -10.55 -3.44
CA ALA A 66 6.48 -9.17 -3.92
C ALA A 66 6.08 -8.23 -2.80
N LEU A 67 6.53 -6.98 -2.89
CA LEU A 67 6.17 -5.89 -1.97
C LEU A 67 5.43 -4.80 -2.74
N LEU A 68 4.44 -4.19 -2.11
CA LEU A 68 3.79 -3.00 -2.66
C LEU A 68 3.29 -2.12 -1.51
N GLY A 69 3.81 -0.90 -1.43
CA GLY A 69 3.33 0.10 -0.48
C GLY A 69 2.20 0.92 -1.10
N ILE A 70 1.17 1.19 -0.34
CA ILE A 70 -0.05 1.84 -0.84
C ILE A 70 -0.44 3.00 0.06
N SER A 71 -0.65 4.17 -0.55
CA SER A 71 -1.29 5.31 0.07
C SER A 71 -2.19 6.00 -0.93
N LYS A 72 -2.93 7.01 -0.49
CA LYS A 72 -3.76 7.81 -1.40
C LYS A 72 -3.02 9.01 -1.99
N ASP A 73 -1.72 9.13 -1.72
CA ASP A 73 -0.88 10.16 -2.33
C ASP A 73 -0.83 9.98 -3.85
N PRO A 74 -0.79 11.07 -4.64
CA PRO A 74 -0.71 10.97 -6.10
C PRO A 74 0.64 10.43 -6.58
N PRO A 75 0.70 9.89 -7.81
CA PRO A 75 1.93 9.30 -8.35
C PRO A 75 3.15 10.23 -8.31
N LYS A 76 2.98 11.51 -8.58
CA LYS A 76 4.07 12.49 -8.52
C LYS A 76 4.71 12.58 -7.12
N LYS A 77 3.87 12.49 -6.09
CA LYS A 77 4.34 12.53 -4.71
C LYS A 77 5.13 11.28 -4.36
N HIS A 78 4.69 10.13 -4.83
CA HIS A 78 5.42 8.88 -4.69
C HIS A 78 6.80 8.95 -5.37
N LEU A 79 6.88 9.51 -6.57
CA LEU A 79 8.17 9.69 -7.27
C LEU A 79 9.15 10.52 -6.42
N LYS A 80 8.69 11.64 -5.88
CA LYS A 80 9.52 12.51 -5.04
C LYS A 80 9.97 11.79 -3.77
N PHE A 81 9.08 11.03 -3.15
CA PHE A 81 9.37 10.28 -1.94
C PHE A 81 10.43 9.20 -2.20
N ILE A 82 10.26 8.44 -3.30
CA ILE A 82 11.22 7.41 -3.72
C ILE A 82 12.60 8.02 -3.96
N GLU A 83 12.66 9.12 -4.71
CA GLU A 83 13.93 9.80 -5.02
C GLU A 83 14.60 10.36 -3.77
N LYS A 84 13.84 11.03 -2.92
CA LYS A 84 14.36 11.66 -1.70
C LYS A 84 15.02 10.66 -0.74
N HIS A 85 14.45 9.47 -0.62
CA HIS A 85 14.90 8.47 0.35
C HIS A 85 15.53 7.23 -0.30
N SER A 86 15.72 7.23 -1.61
CA SER A 86 16.28 6.09 -2.36
C SER A 86 15.55 4.78 -2.05
N LEU A 87 14.21 4.84 -2.07
CA LEU A 87 13.38 3.68 -1.75
C LEU A 87 13.45 2.63 -2.85
N THR A 88 13.55 1.36 -2.47
CA THR A 88 13.55 0.23 -3.40
C THR A 88 12.23 -0.56 -3.34
N ALA A 89 11.44 -0.40 -2.28
CA ALA A 89 10.11 -0.99 -2.22
C ALA A 89 9.18 -0.27 -3.21
N PRO A 90 8.47 -1.00 -4.09
CA PRO A 90 7.53 -0.38 -5.01
C PRO A 90 6.37 0.30 -4.29
N LEU A 91 5.90 1.42 -4.82
CA LEU A 91 4.75 2.16 -4.29
C LEU A 91 3.66 2.27 -5.35
N ALA A 92 2.41 2.41 -4.88
CA ALA A 92 1.27 2.64 -5.75
C ALA A 92 0.28 3.58 -5.07
N SER A 93 -0.45 4.33 -5.90
CA SER A 93 -1.49 5.25 -5.44
C SER A 93 -2.85 4.57 -5.49
N ASP A 94 -3.58 4.63 -4.39
CA ASP A 94 -4.96 4.17 -4.31
C ASP A 94 -5.87 5.32 -4.77
N PRO A 95 -6.97 5.04 -5.53
CA PRO A 95 -7.92 6.09 -5.89
C PRO A 95 -8.52 6.77 -4.65
N GLU A 96 -8.88 8.04 -4.77
CA GLU A 96 -9.50 8.79 -3.67
C GLU A 96 -10.79 8.15 -3.19
N GLU A 97 -11.57 7.57 -4.10
CA GLU A 97 -12.83 6.89 -3.79
C GLU A 97 -12.87 5.52 -4.46
N GLY A 98 -13.48 4.57 -3.77
CA GLY A 98 -13.68 3.22 -4.29
C GLY A 98 -12.40 2.42 -4.49
N GLY A 99 -11.34 2.78 -3.80
CA GLY A 99 -10.05 2.11 -3.90
C GLY A 99 -9.93 0.85 -3.06
N LEU A 100 -8.76 0.24 -3.13
CA LEU A 100 -8.47 -1.00 -2.40
C LEU A 100 -8.54 -0.78 -0.88
N SER A 101 -8.00 0.34 -0.39
CA SER A 101 -8.06 0.66 1.04
C SER A 101 -9.50 0.87 1.52
N ASP A 102 -10.37 1.43 0.67
CA ASP A 102 -11.80 1.57 0.98
C ASP A 102 -12.45 0.19 1.10
N ALA A 103 -12.19 -0.68 0.14
CA ALA A 103 -12.76 -2.04 0.12
C ALA A 103 -12.32 -2.89 1.31
N LEU A 104 -11.08 -2.69 1.79
CA LEU A 104 -10.55 -3.45 2.92
C LEU A 104 -10.90 -2.85 4.28
N GLY A 105 -11.53 -1.68 4.31
CA GLY A 105 -11.89 -1.01 5.56
C GLY A 105 -10.73 -0.27 6.23
N PHE A 106 -9.64 -0.01 5.50
CA PHE A 106 -8.46 0.69 6.02
C PHE A 106 -8.52 2.21 5.84
N TRP A 107 -9.41 2.69 4.96
CA TRP A 107 -9.68 4.11 4.78
C TRP A 107 -10.94 4.44 5.58
N THR A 108 -10.79 5.13 6.68
CA THR A 108 -11.85 5.30 7.64
C THR A 108 -11.78 6.65 8.33
N GLU A 109 -12.86 7.01 9.04
CA GLU A 109 -12.90 8.24 9.82
C GLU A 109 -11.99 8.12 11.03
N LYS A 110 -11.17 9.15 11.22
CA LYS A 110 -10.31 9.31 12.39
C LYS A 110 -10.68 10.61 13.11
N SER A 111 -10.40 10.67 14.40
CA SER A 111 -10.68 11.83 15.23
C SER A 111 -9.41 12.26 15.96
N MET A 112 -9.14 13.56 15.95
CA MET A 112 -8.01 14.15 16.66
C MET A 112 -8.38 15.57 17.10
N TYR A 113 -8.18 15.89 18.38
CA TYR A 113 -8.49 17.21 18.94
C TYR A 113 -9.92 17.68 18.63
N GLY A 114 -10.90 16.74 18.71
CA GLY A 114 -12.30 17.06 18.44
C GLY A 114 -12.67 17.23 16.97
N ARG A 115 -11.72 17.00 16.05
CA ARG A 115 -11.97 17.05 14.60
C ARG A 115 -12.01 15.66 14.02
N SER A 116 -12.94 15.41 13.12
CA SER A 116 -13.03 14.18 12.35
C SER A 116 -12.46 14.39 10.95
N TYR A 117 -11.72 13.39 10.45
CA TYR A 117 -11.19 13.39 9.09
C TYR A 117 -11.07 11.95 8.58
N MET A 118 -11.06 11.80 7.27
CA MET A 118 -10.79 10.49 6.66
C MET A 118 -9.28 10.24 6.63
N GLY A 119 -8.87 9.02 6.98
CA GLY A 119 -7.46 8.67 7.00
C GLY A 119 -7.22 7.19 6.83
N MET A 120 -5.98 6.84 6.49
CA MET A 120 -5.54 5.46 6.32
C MET A 120 -5.18 4.86 7.68
N VAL A 121 -5.71 3.68 7.95
CA VAL A 121 -5.22 2.85 9.07
C VAL A 121 -3.98 2.11 8.58
N ARG A 122 -2.85 2.33 9.26
CA ARG A 122 -1.60 1.63 8.93
C ARG A 122 -1.81 0.12 9.07
N SER A 123 -1.67 -0.59 7.97
CA SER A 123 -2.00 -2.02 7.91
C SER A 123 -1.06 -2.76 6.97
N THR A 124 -0.76 -4.00 7.31
CA THR A 124 0.02 -4.88 6.44
C THR A 124 -0.77 -6.16 6.20
N VAL A 125 -0.86 -6.55 4.94
CA VAL A 125 -1.62 -7.72 4.50
C VAL A 125 -0.70 -8.64 3.71
N LEU A 126 -0.67 -9.92 4.07
CA LEU A 126 -0.01 -10.95 3.28
C LEU A 126 -1.04 -11.63 2.39
N VAL A 127 -0.80 -11.58 1.08
CA VAL A 127 -1.67 -12.20 0.07
C VAL A 127 -0.98 -13.46 -0.44
N GLY A 128 -1.69 -14.58 -0.41
CA GLY A 128 -1.17 -15.84 -0.94
C GLY A 128 -1.06 -15.84 -2.46
N ALA A 129 -0.38 -16.85 -3.01
CA ALA A 129 -0.21 -16.98 -4.46
C ALA A 129 -1.54 -17.17 -5.21
N ASP A 130 -2.57 -17.60 -4.51
CA ASP A 130 -3.92 -17.82 -5.03
C ASP A 130 -4.83 -16.59 -4.90
N GLY A 131 -4.31 -15.47 -4.37
CA GLY A 131 -5.08 -14.25 -4.19
C GLY A 131 -5.86 -14.13 -2.92
#